data_72f94d4c66cf9b7ee4bfca3f69a6986a
#
_entry.id   72f94d4c66cf9b7ee4bfca3f69a6986a
#
_cell.length_a   1.000
_cell.length_b   1.000
_cell.length_c   1.000
_cell.angle_alpha   90.00
_cell.angle_beta   90.00
_cell.angle_gamma   90.00
#
_symmetry.space_group_name_H-M   'P 1'
#
loop_
_entity.id
_entity.type
_entity.pdbx_description
1 polymer ?
#
loop_
_entity_poly.entity_id
_entity_poly.type
_entity_poly.pdbx_seq_one_letter_code
_entity_poly.pdbx_strand_id
1 'polypeptide(L)'
;KSALNSKFSKTLDQLKCWLERAHRLSTFELYSDLLSMGGRRKLLERIGAEAGDPIDQFLAQILEYDRTNVPTLQGFVDWLSNGNHEIKRDMEADGSNKVRIMTVHAAKGLQAPIVFMPDTISKPNQSPKIVWSERGSNQQFPLWSPNRQGNPQMIEKLREVELEIREKEYLRLLYVAMTRAEDRLYIGGWGTLPKDEDSTWYGQLKNRLKPIARDANGVLQISSDQVSVPDKKDIRPIRKKDTLRLPGWVW
;
A
#
# COMPACT_ATOMS: atom_id res chain seq x y z
N LYS A 1 2.93 -29.67 42.73
CA LYS A 1 3.95 -29.64 41.66
C LYS A 1 4.05 -30.96 40.86
N SER A 2 3.87 -32.15 41.50
CA SER A 2 4.00 -33.46 40.82
C SER A 2 2.87 -33.77 39.83
N ALA A 3 1.61 -33.42 40.10
CA ALA A 3 0.45 -33.70 39.27
C ALA A 3 0.44 -32.83 37.99
N LEU A 4 0.96 -31.60 38.03
CA LEU A 4 1.11 -30.74 36.85
C LEU A 4 2.21 -31.29 35.92
N ASN A 5 3.29 -31.81 36.49
CA ASN A 5 4.38 -32.41 35.71
C ASN A 5 3.93 -33.64 34.91
N SER A 6 3.01 -34.47 35.45
CA SER A 6 2.54 -35.66 34.72
C SER A 6 1.65 -35.31 33.52
N LYS A 7 0.81 -34.26 33.64
CA LYS A 7 -0.10 -33.84 32.58
C LYS A 7 0.63 -33.19 31.40
N PHE A 8 1.74 -32.52 31.65
CA PHE A 8 2.50 -31.79 30.62
C PHE A 8 3.89 -32.37 30.33
N SER A 9 4.18 -33.63 30.80
CA SER A 9 5.48 -34.25 30.65
C SER A 9 5.94 -34.27 29.19
N LYS A 10 5.08 -34.73 28.28
CA LYS A 10 5.38 -34.75 26.83
C LYS A 10 5.75 -33.40 26.25
N THR A 11 5.04 -32.35 26.68
CA THR A 11 5.31 -30.98 26.22
C THR A 11 6.63 -30.45 26.80
N LEU A 12 6.91 -30.77 28.06
CA LEU A 12 8.17 -30.39 28.69
C LEU A 12 9.36 -31.09 28.04
N ASP A 13 9.23 -32.37 27.73
CA ASP A 13 10.28 -33.12 27.05
C ASP A 13 10.53 -32.60 25.63
N GLN A 14 9.46 -32.22 24.94
CA GLN A 14 9.56 -31.60 23.62
C GLN A 14 10.26 -30.24 23.70
N LEU A 15 9.90 -29.40 24.67
CA LEU A 15 10.55 -28.11 24.87
C LEU A 15 12.01 -28.20 25.23
N LYS A 16 12.41 -29.21 26.09
CA LYS A 16 13.80 -29.49 26.39
C LYS A 16 14.58 -29.92 25.14
N CYS A 17 14.00 -30.79 24.34
CA CYS A 17 14.60 -31.23 23.08
C CYS A 17 14.83 -30.03 22.13
N TRP A 18 13.90 -29.13 22.01
CA TRP A 18 14.07 -27.92 21.18
C TRP A 18 15.12 -26.98 21.74
N LEU A 19 15.17 -26.79 23.05
CA LEU A 19 16.18 -25.99 23.71
C LEU A 19 17.60 -26.51 23.47
N GLU A 20 17.80 -27.82 23.61
CA GLU A 20 19.08 -28.45 23.32
C GLU A 20 19.49 -28.30 21.84
N ARG A 21 18.54 -28.41 20.92
CA ARG A 21 18.74 -28.19 19.49
C ARG A 21 19.07 -26.75 19.16
N ALA A 22 18.43 -25.79 19.81
CA ALA A 22 18.67 -24.35 19.61
C ALA A 22 20.13 -23.95 19.91
N HIS A 23 20.84 -24.69 20.74
CA HIS A 23 22.27 -24.48 21.01
C HIS A 23 23.21 -25.07 19.97
N ARG A 24 22.73 -25.95 19.09
CA ARG A 24 23.58 -26.73 18.17
C ARG A 24 23.32 -26.46 16.69
N LEU A 25 22.08 -26.08 16.36
CA LEU A 25 21.63 -25.86 14.99
C LEU A 25 21.69 -24.38 14.62
N SER A 26 21.85 -24.10 13.33
CA SER A 26 21.63 -22.76 12.80
C SER A 26 20.16 -22.35 12.98
N THR A 27 19.86 -21.06 12.83
CA THR A 27 18.50 -20.56 12.97
C THR A 27 17.57 -21.22 11.95
N PHE A 28 18.03 -21.34 10.70
CA PHE A 28 17.25 -21.98 9.63
C PHE A 28 16.99 -23.48 9.92
N GLU A 29 18.02 -24.22 10.31
CA GLU A 29 17.89 -25.65 10.62
C GLU A 29 16.92 -25.88 11.77
N LEU A 30 16.99 -25.08 12.83
CA LEU A 30 16.10 -25.17 13.99
C LEU A 30 14.64 -25.01 13.60
N TYR A 31 14.30 -23.93 12.88
CA TYR A 31 12.91 -23.65 12.48
C TYR A 31 12.41 -24.61 11.39
N SER A 32 13.27 -25.02 10.46
CA SER A 32 12.95 -26.04 9.46
C SER A 32 12.59 -27.38 10.10
N ASP A 33 13.39 -27.84 11.09
CA ASP A 33 13.10 -29.03 11.86
C ASP A 33 11.78 -28.92 12.64
N LEU A 34 11.56 -27.78 13.31
CA LEU A 34 10.37 -27.53 14.12
C LEU A 34 9.09 -27.59 13.26
N LEU A 35 9.17 -27.05 12.07
CA LEU A 35 8.03 -27.03 11.12
C LEU A 35 7.83 -28.43 10.49
N SER A 36 8.90 -29.13 10.14
CA SER A 36 8.84 -30.47 9.53
C SER A 36 8.35 -31.55 10.52
N MET A 37 8.66 -31.43 11.81
CA MET A 37 8.17 -32.29 12.88
C MET A 37 6.66 -32.13 13.19
N GLY A 38 5.90 -31.50 12.30
CA GLY A 38 4.46 -31.33 12.41
C GLY A 38 4.05 -29.94 12.88
N GLY A 39 4.97 -29.01 13.12
CA GLY A 39 4.69 -27.63 13.47
C GLY A 39 3.90 -26.92 12.37
N ARG A 40 4.33 -27.07 11.11
CA ARG A 40 3.62 -26.50 9.95
C ARG A 40 2.16 -26.97 9.88
N ARG A 41 1.94 -28.27 9.99
CA ARG A 41 0.59 -28.84 9.96
C ARG A 41 -0.30 -28.29 11.07
N LYS A 42 0.20 -28.22 12.31
CA LYS A 42 -0.55 -27.66 13.44
C LYS A 42 -0.89 -26.18 13.27
N LEU A 43 0.02 -25.40 12.68
CA LEU A 43 -0.23 -23.99 12.37
C LEU A 43 -1.31 -23.84 11.31
N LEU A 44 -1.24 -24.62 10.22
CA LEU A 44 -2.24 -24.60 9.16
C LEU A 44 -3.63 -25.08 9.65
N GLU A 45 -3.67 -26.11 10.49
CA GLU A 45 -4.93 -26.58 11.10
C GLU A 45 -5.58 -25.54 12.02
N ARG A 46 -4.78 -24.74 12.72
CA ARG A 46 -5.26 -23.75 13.69
C ARG A 46 -5.58 -22.38 13.07
N ILE A 47 -4.78 -21.92 12.13
CA ILE A 47 -4.84 -20.57 11.57
C ILE A 47 -5.58 -20.57 10.23
N GLY A 48 -5.51 -21.68 9.48
CA GLY A 48 -6.02 -21.83 8.14
C GLY A 48 -4.92 -21.99 7.10
N ALA A 49 -5.31 -22.36 5.88
CA ALA A 49 -4.38 -22.59 4.77
C ALA A 49 -3.58 -21.33 4.39
N GLU A 50 -4.13 -20.16 4.66
CA GLU A 50 -3.50 -18.85 4.39
C GLU A 50 -2.21 -18.61 5.20
N ALA A 51 -1.98 -19.40 6.28
CA ALA A 51 -0.73 -19.34 7.03
C ALA A 51 0.46 -19.97 6.29
N GLY A 52 0.23 -20.64 5.16
CA GLY A 52 1.29 -21.28 4.37
C GLY A 52 2.32 -20.25 3.88
N ASP A 53 1.87 -19.23 3.17
CA ASP A 53 2.73 -18.19 2.62
C ASP A 53 3.55 -17.44 3.68
N PRO A 54 2.94 -16.96 4.81
CA PRO A 54 3.71 -16.38 5.89
C PRO A 54 4.79 -17.29 6.47
N ILE A 55 4.52 -18.61 6.60
CA ILE A 55 5.51 -19.56 7.08
C ILE A 55 6.68 -19.68 6.10
N ASP A 56 6.40 -19.75 4.80
CA ASP A 56 7.43 -19.87 3.76
C ASP A 56 8.26 -18.57 3.68
N GLN A 57 7.63 -17.41 3.78
CA GLN A 57 8.31 -16.12 3.87
C GLN A 57 9.17 -16.00 5.13
N PHE A 58 8.69 -16.47 6.26
CA PHE A 58 9.46 -16.50 7.50
C PHE A 58 10.74 -17.35 7.34
N LEU A 59 10.65 -18.53 6.74
CA LEU A 59 11.83 -19.36 6.44
C LEU A 59 12.80 -18.66 5.47
N ALA A 60 12.29 -17.96 4.47
CA ALA A 60 13.12 -17.18 3.55
C ALA A 60 13.89 -16.06 4.27
N GLN A 61 13.24 -15.36 5.21
CA GLN A 61 13.88 -14.34 6.04
C GLN A 61 14.99 -14.92 6.93
N ILE A 62 14.76 -16.09 7.52
CA ILE A 62 15.78 -16.77 8.33
C ILE A 62 16.98 -17.14 7.46
N LEU A 63 16.74 -17.68 6.28
CA LEU A 63 17.80 -18.06 5.35
C LEU A 63 18.65 -16.86 4.92
N GLU A 64 18.00 -15.71 4.67
CA GLU A 64 18.69 -14.47 4.34
C GLU A 64 19.52 -13.96 5.52
N TYR A 65 18.98 -14.04 6.75
CA TYR A 65 19.72 -13.70 7.96
C TYR A 65 20.95 -14.59 8.13
N ASP A 66 20.81 -15.92 8.02
CA ASP A 66 21.89 -16.89 8.20
C ASP A 66 23.00 -16.74 7.13
N ARG A 67 22.66 -16.18 5.94
CA ARG A 67 23.63 -15.89 4.87
C ARG A 67 24.44 -14.62 5.11
N THR A 68 23.85 -13.62 5.74
CA THR A 68 24.43 -12.28 5.87
C THR A 68 24.96 -11.97 7.26
N ASN A 69 24.59 -12.76 8.26
CA ASN A 69 24.95 -12.55 9.67
C ASN A 69 25.49 -13.85 10.30
N VAL A 70 25.95 -13.73 11.54
CA VAL A 70 26.26 -14.92 12.34
C VAL A 70 24.96 -15.62 12.72
N PRO A 71 24.76 -16.91 12.35
CA PRO A 71 23.49 -17.62 12.50
C PRO A 71 23.20 -17.99 13.95
N THR A 72 22.79 -17.02 14.75
CA THR A 72 22.38 -17.21 16.15
C THR A 72 20.92 -16.85 16.33
N LEU A 73 20.19 -17.65 17.12
CA LEU A 73 18.77 -17.41 17.40
C LEU A 73 18.53 -16.03 18.03
N GLN A 74 19.36 -15.62 18.98
CA GLN A 74 19.25 -14.31 19.63
C GLN A 74 19.47 -13.17 18.62
N GLY A 75 20.51 -13.27 17.80
CA GLY A 75 20.80 -12.28 16.77
C GLY A 75 19.69 -12.18 15.72
N PHE A 76 19.07 -13.31 15.36
CA PHE A 76 17.92 -13.31 14.46
C PHE A 76 16.70 -12.61 15.08
N VAL A 77 16.40 -12.86 16.36
CA VAL A 77 15.30 -12.19 17.05
C VAL A 77 15.52 -10.69 17.12
N ASP A 78 16.73 -10.25 17.45
CA ASP A 78 17.09 -8.83 17.50
C ASP A 78 17.01 -8.18 16.11
N TRP A 79 17.52 -8.88 15.08
CA TRP A 79 17.45 -8.43 13.68
C TRP A 79 16.01 -8.28 13.19
N LEU A 80 15.15 -9.27 13.47
CA LEU A 80 13.74 -9.26 13.08
C LEU A 80 12.96 -8.16 13.83
N SER A 81 13.26 -7.94 15.12
CA SER A 81 12.57 -6.96 15.95
C SER A 81 12.93 -5.52 15.60
N ASN A 82 14.16 -5.27 15.17
CA ASN A 82 14.67 -3.93 14.86
C ASN A 82 14.59 -3.61 13.35
N GLY A 83 14.38 -4.61 12.51
CA GLY A 83 14.29 -4.47 11.06
C GLY A 83 12.90 -4.06 10.61
N ASN A 84 12.83 -3.14 9.64
CA ASN A 84 11.58 -2.82 8.94
C ASN A 84 11.42 -3.78 7.76
N HIS A 85 11.10 -5.04 8.07
CA HIS A 85 10.97 -6.11 7.06
C HIS A 85 9.59 -6.07 6.40
N GLU A 86 9.45 -5.22 5.36
CA GLU A 86 8.27 -5.25 4.49
C GLU A 86 8.31 -6.51 3.61
N ILE A 87 7.46 -7.46 3.91
CA ILE A 87 7.25 -8.62 3.04
C ILE A 87 6.29 -8.21 1.93
N LYS A 88 6.82 -7.96 0.74
CA LYS A 88 6.00 -7.75 -0.45
C LYS A 88 5.48 -9.10 -0.92
N ARG A 89 4.18 -9.33 -0.73
CA ARG A 89 3.53 -10.50 -1.32
C ARG A 89 3.37 -10.28 -2.82
N ASP A 90 3.87 -11.19 -3.63
CA ASP A 90 3.53 -11.27 -5.05
C ASP A 90 2.07 -11.73 -5.18
N MET A 91 1.16 -10.76 -5.27
CA MET A 91 -0.26 -11.03 -5.41
C MET A 91 -0.65 -11.44 -6.84
N GLU A 92 0.29 -11.46 -7.77
CA GLU A 92 0.07 -11.80 -9.18
C GLU A 92 0.07 -13.31 -9.45
N ALA A 93 0.69 -14.11 -8.60
CA ALA A 93 0.94 -15.53 -8.87
C ALA A 93 -0.30 -16.43 -8.74
N ASP A 94 -1.38 -15.94 -8.15
CA ASP A 94 -2.56 -16.76 -7.87
C ASP A 94 -3.74 -16.31 -8.74
N GLY A 95 -3.96 -17.00 -9.86
CA GLY A 95 -5.15 -16.86 -10.71
C GLY A 95 -6.46 -17.27 -10.00
N SER A 96 -6.50 -17.11 -8.68
CA SER A 96 -7.61 -17.50 -7.82
C SER A 96 -8.72 -16.44 -7.85
N ASN A 97 -9.96 -16.90 -7.73
CA ASN A 97 -11.16 -16.07 -7.57
C ASN A 97 -11.18 -15.40 -6.18
N LYS A 98 -10.25 -14.46 -5.95
CA LYS A 98 -10.03 -13.76 -4.67
C LYS A 98 -10.27 -12.26 -4.81
N VAL A 99 -10.72 -11.61 -3.74
CA VAL A 99 -10.76 -10.15 -3.65
C VAL A 99 -9.35 -9.64 -3.32
N ARG A 100 -8.84 -8.75 -4.17
CA ARG A 100 -7.53 -8.12 -3.98
C ARG A 100 -7.70 -6.77 -3.28
N ILE A 101 -7.00 -6.56 -2.18
CA ILE A 101 -6.95 -5.27 -1.48
C ILE A 101 -5.56 -4.67 -1.71
N MET A 102 -5.51 -3.45 -2.26
CA MET A 102 -4.25 -2.81 -2.60
C MET A 102 -4.36 -1.28 -2.56
N THR A 103 -3.23 -0.61 -2.51
CA THR A 103 -3.19 0.85 -2.67
C THR A 103 -3.35 1.24 -4.14
N VAL A 104 -3.77 2.49 -4.40
CA VAL A 104 -3.88 3.01 -5.78
C VAL A 104 -2.54 2.95 -6.53
N HIS A 105 -1.43 3.17 -5.83
CA HIS A 105 -0.09 3.06 -6.42
C HIS A 105 0.23 1.63 -6.86
N ALA A 106 -0.09 0.64 -6.02
CA ALA A 106 0.11 -0.77 -6.34
C ALA A 106 -0.82 -1.26 -7.46
N ALA A 107 -1.97 -0.60 -7.66
CA ALA A 107 -2.91 -0.93 -8.72
C ALA A 107 -2.50 -0.41 -10.11
N LYS A 108 -1.40 0.34 -10.22
CA LYS A 108 -0.92 0.87 -11.50
C LYS A 108 -0.55 -0.28 -12.46
N GLY A 109 -1.17 -0.30 -13.64
CA GLY A 109 -0.96 -1.35 -14.64
C GLY A 109 -1.84 -2.59 -14.48
N LEU A 110 -2.55 -2.72 -13.35
CA LEU A 110 -3.51 -3.80 -13.12
C LEU A 110 -4.93 -3.32 -13.44
N GLN A 111 -5.80 -4.26 -13.82
CA GLN A 111 -7.22 -4.02 -14.07
C GLN A 111 -8.05 -5.12 -13.40
N ALA A 112 -9.33 -4.82 -13.17
CA ALA A 112 -10.29 -5.78 -12.64
C ALA A 112 -11.70 -5.48 -13.17
N PRO A 113 -12.54 -6.50 -13.40
CA PRO A 113 -13.91 -6.30 -13.82
C PRO A 113 -14.71 -5.40 -12.87
N ILE A 114 -14.50 -5.56 -11.57
CA ILE A 114 -15.19 -4.80 -10.53
C ILE A 114 -14.16 -4.18 -9.59
N VAL A 115 -14.25 -2.86 -9.39
CA VAL A 115 -13.39 -2.12 -8.47
C VAL A 115 -14.24 -1.40 -7.43
N PHE A 116 -13.83 -1.52 -6.16
CA PHE A 116 -14.41 -0.80 -5.04
C PHE A 116 -13.39 0.21 -4.52
N MET A 117 -13.83 1.45 -4.37
CA MET A 117 -13.10 2.53 -3.71
C MET A 117 -13.86 2.91 -2.42
N PRO A 118 -13.65 2.21 -1.30
CA PRO A 118 -14.51 2.32 -0.11
C PRO A 118 -14.29 3.60 0.70
N ASP A 119 -13.09 4.20 0.63
CA ASP A 119 -12.76 5.43 1.34
C ASP A 119 -12.19 6.47 0.39
N THR A 120 -13.05 7.38 -0.02
CA THR A 120 -12.71 8.50 -0.90
C THR A 120 -12.97 9.87 -0.26
N ILE A 121 -13.32 9.88 1.04
CA ILE A 121 -13.49 11.09 1.84
C ILE A 121 -12.17 11.54 2.46
N SER A 122 -11.30 10.60 2.80
CA SER A 122 -10.03 10.90 3.44
C SER A 122 -9.10 11.63 2.47
N LYS A 123 -8.69 12.84 2.84
CA LYS A 123 -7.62 13.57 2.14
C LYS A 123 -6.32 13.42 2.94
N PRO A 124 -5.20 13.06 2.31
CA PRO A 124 -3.91 13.09 2.98
C PRO A 124 -3.58 14.54 3.38
N ASN A 125 -3.92 14.89 4.60
CA ASN A 125 -3.77 16.26 5.11
C ASN A 125 -2.42 16.41 5.80
N GLN A 126 -1.34 16.45 5.03
CA GLN A 126 -0.03 16.74 5.58
C GLN A 126 0.58 17.95 4.88
N SER A 127 0.40 19.11 5.53
CA SER A 127 1.25 20.24 5.23
C SER A 127 2.71 19.85 5.54
N PRO A 128 3.63 19.92 4.58
CA PRO A 128 5.00 19.50 4.80
C PRO A 128 5.65 20.37 5.86
N LYS A 129 6.25 19.74 6.87
CA LYS A 129 7.07 20.44 7.88
C LYS A 129 8.39 20.93 7.31
N ILE A 130 8.87 20.23 6.28
CA ILE A 130 10.10 20.56 5.56
C ILE A 130 9.68 20.90 4.13
N VAL A 131 10.07 22.07 3.65
CA VAL A 131 9.94 22.49 2.26
C VAL A 131 11.33 22.65 1.65
N TRP A 132 11.45 22.36 0.37
CA TRP A 132 12.72 22.51 -0.33
C TRP A 132 12.80 23.89 -0.98
N SER A 133 13.99 24.48 -1.00
CA SER A 133 14.24 25.70 -1.76
C SER A 133 13.86 25.52 -3.24
N GLU A 134 13.69 26.61 -3.99
CA GLU A 134 13.15 26.58 -5.36
C GLU A 134 13.73 25.48 -6.24
N ARG A 135 12.84 24.78 -6.97
CA ARG A 135 13.21 23.82 -7.99
C ARG A 135 13.87 24.56 -9.17
N GLY A 136 15.14 24.35 -9.39
CA GLY A 136 15.87 24.94 -10.52
C GLY A 136 17.19 25.59 -10.18
N SER A 137 17.47 25.84 -8.91
CA SER A 137 18.83 26.19 -8.47
C SER A 137 19.68 24.91 -8.39
N ASN A 138 20.94 25.01 -8.77
CA ASN A 138 21.89 23.87 -8.71
C ASN A 138 22.08 23.29 -7.31
N GLN A 139 21.53 23.94 -6.28
CA GLN A 139 21.59 23.52 -4.88
C GLN A 139 20.23 23.68 -4.25
N GLN A 140 19.57 22.56 -3.97
CA GLN A 140 18.34 22.53 -3.19
C GLN A 140 18.68 22.22 -1.74
N PHE A 141 18.19 23.03 -0.81
CA PHE A 141 18.36 22.80 0.62
C PHE A 141 17.01 22.73 1.33
N PRO A 142 16.89 21.89 2.36
CA PRO A 142 15.66 21.76 3.12
C PRO A 142 15.46 22.96 4.05
N LEU A 143 14.25 23.51 4.05
CA LEU A 143 13.82 24.55 4.97
C LEU A 143 12.84 23.92 5.96
N TRP A 144 13.23 23.90 7.22
CA TRP A 144 12.38 23.37 8.29
C TRP A 144 11.63 24.49 8.98
N SER A 145 10.32 24.31 9.11
CA SER A 145 9.46 25.26 9.79
C SER A 145 8.47 24.51 10.69
N PRO A 146 8.73 24.45 12.00
CA PRO A 146 7.91 23.72 12.95
C PRO A 146 6.57 24.38 13.23
N ASN A 147 6.50 25.71 13.19
CA ASN A 147 5.31 26.50 13.51
C ASN A 147 4.90 27.38 12.33
N ARG A 148 3.57 27.51 12.11
CA ARG A 148 3.04 28.42 11.07
C ARG A 148 3.13 29.90 11.48
N GLN A 149 3.15 30.19 12.78
CA GLN A 149 3.23 31.58 13.27
C GLN A 149 4.64 32.13 13.11
N GLY A 150 4.77 33.21 12.36
CA GLY A 150 6.07 33.89 12.16
C GLY A 150 6.95 33.33 11.05
N ASN A 151 6.42 32.51 10.16
CA ASN A 151 7.17 32.04 9.00
C ASN A 151 7.54 33.20 8.04
N PRO A 152 8.76 33.19 7.50
CA PRO A 152 9.10 34.05 6.38
C PRO A 152 8.15 33.84 5.19
N GLN A 153 7.77 34.92 4.52
CA GLN A 153 6.87 34.88 3.35
C GLN A 153 7.34 33.91 2.25
N MET A 154 8.65 33.74 2.14
CA MET A 154 9.27 32.80 1.21
C MET A 154 8.87 31.33 1.52
N ILE A 155 8.84 30.93 2.78
CA ILE A 155 8.45 29.56 3.18
C ILE A 155 6.98 29.31 2.89
N GLU A 156 6.11 30.30 3.11
CA GLU A 156 4.69 30.17 2.80
C GLU A 156 4.45 30.00 1.29
N LYS A 157 5.13 30.76 0.44
CA LYS A 157 5.07 30.57 -1.02
C LYS A 157 5.54 29.19 -1.46
N LEU A 158 6.64 28.69 -0.89
CA LEU A 158 7.12 27.34 -1.21
C LEU A 158 6.13 26.25 -0.76
N ARG A 159 5.45 26.45 0.37
CA ARG A 159 4.37 25.55 0.81
C ARG A 159 3.17 25.55 -0.12
N GLU A 160 2.74 26.74 -0.57
CA GLU A 160 1.64 26.85 -1.52
C GLU A 160 1.95 26.09 -2.81
N VAL A 161 3.14 26.27 -3.36
CA VAL A 161 3.59 25.52 -4.55
C VAL A 161 3.59 24.01 -4.30
N GLU A 162 4.10 23.57 -3.16
CA GLU A 162 4.13 22.15 -2.81
C GLU A 162 2.71 21.56 -2.62
N LEU A 163 1.80 22.34 -2.03
CA LEU A 163 0.40 21.95 -1.90
C LEU A 163 -0.29 21.83 -3.26
N GLU A 164 -0.06 22.76 -4.18
CA GLU A 164 -0.60 22.66 -5.56
C GLU A 164 -0.07 21.41 -6.29
N ILE A 165 1.21 21.08 -6.14
CA ILE A 165 1.80 19.88 -6.74
C ILE A 165 1.13 18.63 -6.19
N ARG A 166 0.94 18.57 -4.87
CA ARG A 166 0.26 17.45 -4.20
C ARG A 166 -1.20 17.33 -4.61
N GLU A 167 -1.88 18.43 -4.80
CA GLU A 167 -3.26 18.42 -5.26
C GLU A 167 -3.38 17.88 -6.68
N LYS A 168 -2.49 18.29 -7.56
CA LYS A 168 -2.40 17.74 -8.92
C LYS A 168 -2.10 16.23 -8.90
N GLU A 169 -1.21 15.79 -8.02
CA GLU A 169 -0.90 14.36 -7.88
C GLU A 169 -2.07 13.58 -7.28
N TYR A 170 -2.78 14.15 -6.30
CA TYR A 170 -3.99 13.56 -5.73
C TYR A 170 -5.07 13.32 -6.80
N LEU A 171 -5.26 14.27 -7.72
CA LEU A 171 -6.17 14.09 -8.86
C LEU A 171 -5.68 13.06 -9.89
N ARG A 172 -4.37 12.97 -10.11
CA ARG A 172 -3.81 11.90 -10.96
C ARG A 172 -4.05 10.53 -10.37
N LEU A 173 -3.91 10.38 -9.06
CA LEU A 173 -4.21 9.13 -8.37
C LEU A 173 -5.69 8.76 -8.49
N LEU A 174 -6.60 9.73 -8.39
CA LEU A 174 -8.02 9.49 -8.64
C LEU A 174 -8.25 8.94 -10.06
N TYR A 175 -7.66 9.57 -11.06
CA TYR A 175 -7.75 9.09 -12.44
C TYR A 175 -7.22 7.64 -12.57
N VAL A 176 -6.05 7.36 -11.99
CA VAL A 176 -5.49 6.00 -11.99
C VAL A 176 -6.45 5.03 -11.33
N ALA A 177 -7.02 5.34 -10.17
CA ALA A 177 -7.94 4.46 -9.46
C ALA A 177 -9.22 4.18 -10.28
N MET A 178 -9.82 5.22 -10.85
CA MET A 178 -11.05 5.09 -11.64
C MET A 178 -10.86 4.26 -12.91
N THR A 179 -9.68 4.37 -13.55
CA THR A 179 -9.36 3.64 -14.77
C THR A 179 -8.94 2.19 -14.55
N ARG A 180 -9.02 1.69 -13.32
CA ARG A 180 -8.74 0.27 -13.03
C ARG A 180 -9.95 -0.64 -13.24
N ALA A 181 -11.16 -0.08 -13.22
CA ALA A 181 -12.38 -0.82 -13.45
C ALA A 181 -12.59 -1.06 -14.95
N GLU A 182 -12.87 -2.31 -15.31
CA GLU A 182 -13.28 -2.71 -16.67
C GLU A 182 -14.79 -2.57 -16.85
N ASP A 183 -15.58 -3.15 -15.95
CA ASP A 183 -17.03 -3.20 -16.06
C ASP A 183 -17.74 -2.30 -15.06
N ARG A 184 -17.33 -2.33 -13.78
CA ARG A 184 -18.05 -1.65 -12.71
C ARG A 184 -17.11 -0.99 -11.71
N LEU A 185 -17.44 0.25 -11.37
CA LEU A 185 -16.73 1.03 -10.35
C LEU A 185 -17.71 1.45 -9.25
N TYR A 186 -17.42 1.06 -8.01
CA TYR A 186 -18.15 1.48 -6.83
C TYR A 186 -17.32 2.45 -6.02
N ILE A 187 -17.89 3.64 -5.76
CA ILE A 187 -17.21 4.70 -5.02
C ILE A 187 -18.00 4.99 -3.76
N GLY A 188 -17.36 4.86 -2.63
CA GLY A 188 -17.96 5.12 -1.32
C GLY A 188 -17.07 6.03 -0.48
N GLY A 189 -17.64 6.56 0.59
CA GLY A 189 -16.93 7.33 1.58
C GLY A 189 -17.32 6.85 2.97
N TRP A 190 -16.37 6.82 3.87
CA TRP A 190 -16.57 6.47 5.27
C TRP A 190 -16.33 7.69 6.17
N GLY A 191 -17.25 7.94 7.09
CA GLY A 191 -17.16 9.00 8.08
C GLY A 191 -17.91 10.29 7.70
N THR A 192 -17.49 11.40 8.29
CA THR A 192 -18.12 12.70 8.08
C THR A 192 -17.45 13.46 6.96
N LEU A 193 -18.23 13.97 6.01
CA LEU A 193 -17.73 14.85 4.97
C LEU A 193 -17.14 16.13 5.58
N PRO A 194 -15.99 16.60 5.12
CA PRO A 194 -15.44 17.88 5.54
C PRO A 194 -16.34 19.02 5.04
N LYS A 195 -16.23 20.20 5.67
CA LYS A 195 -16.98 21.40 5.26
C LYS A 195 -16.75 21.79 3.80
N ASP A 196 -15.55 21.60 3.32
CA ASP A 196 -15.17 21.73 1.92
C ASP A 196 -15.22 20.35 1.27
N GLU A 197 -16.41 19.96 0.78
CA GLU A 197 -16.62 18.67 0.12
C GLU A 197 -15.73 18.51 -1.11
N ASP A 198 -15.50 19.56 -1.87
CA ASP A 198 -14.69 19.53 -3.10
C ASP A 198 -13.19 19.28 -2.84
N SER A 199 -12.76 19.34 -1.58
CA SER A 199 -11.40 18.97 -1.21
C SER A 199 -11.16 17.45 -1.23
N THR A 200 -12.21 16.63 -1.34
CA THR A 200 -12.15 15.15 -1.31
C THR A 200 -12.51 14.56 -2.67
N TRP A 201 -12.01 13.35 -2.95
CA TRP A 201 -12.41 12.63 -4.17
C TRP A 201 -13.93 12.40 -4.21
N TYR A 202 -14.53 12.03 -3.08
CA TYR A 202 -15.95 11.79 -2.99
C TYR A 202 -16.78 13.03 -3.36
N GLY A 203 -16.47 14.17 -2.77
CA GLY A 203 -17.20 15.42 -3.04
C GLY A 203 -17.04 15.88 -4.47
N GLN A 204 -15.81 15.86 -5.01
CA GLN A 204 -15.55 16.22 -6.41
C GLN A 204 -16.33 15.33 -7.38
N LEU A 205 -16.34 14.01 -7.16
CA LEU A 205 -17.07 13.08 -8.02
C LEU A 205 -18.58 13.26 -7.86
N LYS A 206 -19.09 13.33 -6.64
CA LYS A 206 -20.50 13.55 -6.34
C LYS A 206 -21.04 14.80 -7.05
N ASN A 207 -20.34 15.93 -6.91
CA ASN A 207 -20.80 17.21 -7.47
C ASN A 207 -20.75 17.22 -9.00
N ARG A 208 -19.73 16.61 -9.61
CA ARG A 208 -19.59 16.55 -11.07
C ARG A 208 -20.48 15.50 -11.73
N LEU A 209 -20.75 14.39 -11.05
CA LEU A 209 -21.55 13.31 -11.61
C LEU A 209 -23.04 13.43 -11.33
N LYS A 210 -23.43 14.17 -10.29
CA LYS A 210 -24.83 14.39 -9.92
C LYS A 210 -25.74 14.85 -11.08
N PRO A 211 -25.30 15.76 -11.98
CA PRO A 211 -26.15 16.19 -13.09
C PRO A 211 -26.48 15.12 -14.13
N ILE A 212 -25.62 14.09 -14.24
CA ILE A 212 -25.76 13.02 -15.25
C ILE A 212 -26.13 11.67 -14.63
N ALA A 213 -26.16 11.59 -13.30
CA ALA A 213 -26.47 10.38 -12.57
C ALA A 213 -27.96 10.24 -12.29
N ARG A 214 -28.46 9.01 -12.26
CA ARG A 214 -29.78 8.68 -11.73
C ARG A 214 -29.64 8.40 -10.23
N ASP A 215 -30.50 9.04 -9.42
CA ASP A 215 -30.58 8.72 -8.00
C ASP A 215 -31.48 7.48 -7.81
N ALA A 216 -30.90 6.43 -7.24
CA ALA A 216 -31.57 5.22 -6.87
C ALA A 216 -31.40 4.98 -5.36
N ASN A 217 -32.38 5.45 -4.57
CA ASN A 217 -32.38 5.31 -3.10
C ASN A 217 -31.13 5.90 -2.41
N GLY A 218 -30.69 7.07 -2.84
CA GLY A 218 -29.50 7.74 -2.29
C GLY A 218 -28.18 7.25 -2.87
N VAL A 219 -28.21 6.37 -3.84
CA VAL A 219 -27.04 5.92 -4.61
C VAL A 219 -27.08 6.56 -5.99
N LEU A 220 -26.05 7.32 -6.33
CA LEU A 220 -25.90 7.88 -7.67
C LEU A 220 -25.39 6.81 -8.63
N GLN A 221 -26.17 6.51 -9.67
CA GLN A 221 -25.83 5.49 -10.67
C GLN A 221 -25.64 6.14 -12.04
N ILE A 222 -24.60 5.70 -12.74
CA ILE A 222 -24.31 6.10 -14.12
C ILE A 222 -24.13 4.83 -14.94
N SER A 223 -24.85 4.73 -16.06
CA SER A 223 -24.71 3.63 -17.03
C SER A 223 -24.09 4.17 -18.32
N SER A 224 -23.34 3.33 -19.04
CA SER A 224 -22.78 3.66 -20.35
C SER A 224 -23.84 4.13 -21.36
N ASP A 225 -25.06 3.65 -21.24
CA ASP A 225 -26.19 4.02 -22.12
C ASP A 225 -26.67 5.46 -21.90
N GLN A 226 -26.27 6.08 -20.78
CA GLN A 226 -26.66 7.47 -20.42
C GLN A 226 -25.61 8.50 -20.82
N VAL A 227 -24.40 8.07 -21.15
CA VAL A 227 -23.32 8.96 -21.57
C VAL A 227 -23.29 9.00 -23.08
N SER A 228 -23.90 10.03 -23.68
CA SER A 228 -23.65 10.34 -25.09
C SER A 228 -22.17 10.67 -25.25
N VAL A 229 -21.41 9.78 -25.84
CA VAL A 229 -20.03 10.07 -26.22
C VAL A 229 -20.08 11.23 -27.21
N PRO A 230 -19.46 12.37 -26.94
CA PRO A 230 -19.43 13.48 -27.88
C PRO A 230 -18.85 12.98 -29.21
N ASP A 231 -19.53 13.31 -30.30
CA ASP A 231 -19.14 12.87 -31.65
C ASP A 231 -17.66 13.21 -31.86
N LYS A 232 -16.87 12.30 -32.44
CA LYS A 232 -15.43 12.52 -32.68
C LYS A 232 -15.11 13.83 -33.39
N LYS A 233 -16.10 14.49 -33.99
CA LYS A 233 -15.98 15.80 -34.63
C LYS A 233 -15.77 16.98 -33.68
N ASP A 234 -16.17 16.85 -32.41
CA ASP A 234 -16.04 17.94 -31.40
C ASP A 234 -14.75 17.88 -30.60
N ILE A 235 -13.93 16.88 -30.80
CA ILE A 235 -12.58 16.84 -30.23
C ILE A 235 -11.74 17.85 -30.99
N ARG A 236 -11.59 19.07 -30.44
CA ARG A 236 -10.63 20.03 -30.97
C ARG A 236 -9.28 19.34 -31.13
N PRO A 237 -8.67 19.35 -32.32
CA PRO A 237 -7.38 18.70 -32.50
C PRO A 237 -6.41 19.31 -31.50
N ILE A 238 -5.82 18.46 -30.67
CA ILE A 238 -4.73 18.87 -29.78
C ILE A 238 -3.72 19.55 -30.71
N ARG A 239 -3.54 20.87 -30.54
CA ARG A 239 -2.49 21.60 -31.25
C ARG A 239 -1.22 20.81 -31.06
N LYS A 240 -0.65 20.27 -32.14
CA LYS A 240 0.69 19.70 -32.16
C LYS A 240 1.62 20.79 -31.64
N LYS A 241 1.85 20.80 -30.33
CA LYS A 241 2.94 21.55 -29.75
C LYS A 241 4.21 20.91 -30.29
N ASP A 242 5.03 21.77 -30.83
CA ASP A 242 6.37 21.54 -31.36
C ASP A 242 6.99 20.21 -31.00
N THR A 243 7.39 19.50 -32.02
CA THR A 243 8.21 18.28 -31.89
C THR A 243 9.27 18.50 -30.84
N LEU A 244 9.07 17.90 -29.66
CA LEU A 244 10.11 17.77 -28.64
C LEU A 244 11.33 17.13 -29.34
N ARG A 245 12.31 17.95 -29.70
CA ARG A 245 13.62 17.46 -30.10
C ARG A 245 14.21 16.76 -28.87
N LEU A 246 14.25 15.46 -28.89
CA LEU A 246 14.94 14.70 -27.87
C LEU A 246 16.41 15.14 -27.83
N PRO A 247 16.99 15.34 -26.64
CA PRO A 247 18.39 15.65 -26.49
C PRO A 247 19.26 14.57 -27.17
N GLY A 248 20.37 14.97 -27.78
CA GLY A 248 21.22 14.07 -28.60
C GLY A 248 21.87 12.87 -27.90
N TRP A 249 21.65 12.76 -26.56
CA TRP A 249 22.09 11.59 -25.76
C TRP A 249 21.07 10.44 -25.73
N VAL A 250 19.94 10.57 -26.38
CA VAL A 250 18.88 9.53 -26.45
C VAL A 250 19.13 8.52 -27.59
N TRP A 251 20.21 8.71 -28.41
CA TRP A 251 20.60 7.80 -29.48
C TRP A 251 21.91 7.10 -29.15
#